data_2b16abc33942390256a161606d57d924
#
_entry.id   2b16abc33942390256a161606d57d924
#
_cell.length_a   1.000
_cell.length_b   1.000
_cell.length_c   1.000
_cell.angle_alpha   90.00
_cell.angle_beta   90.00
_cell.angle_gamma   90.00
#
_symmetry.space_group_name_H-M   'P 1'
#
loop_
_entity.id
_entity.type
_entity.pdbx_description
1 polymer ?
#
loop_
_entity_poly.entity_id
_entity_poly.type
_entity_poly.pdbx_seq_one_letter_code
_entity_poly.pdbx_strand_id
1 'polypeptide(L)'
;IGVRDTIDALDHAGILHVGGGLNLAEAKKVLYQRIKGKTIAIINCCEREWSIATESTGGSNPLDPIQQFYAIKAAKRQSDFVIVIVHGGIEHFQYPSPRMVETYRFFVDSGADAVINHHQHCFSGAEKYKGKPIFYGLGNFCFDWQARRTKLWDEGFMVRLHLSINDGISCDLIPYFQNTEKPGVHFKTTQETQEWSLRFDAISEV
;
A
#
# COMPACT_ATOMS: atom_id res chain seq x y z
N ILE A 1 22.27 -6.34 -8.41
CA ILE A 1 22.72 -6.73 -7.08
C ILE A 1 21.57 -6.55 -6.09
N GLY A 2 21.16 -5.35 -5.72
CA GLY A 2 20.21 -5.14 -4.63
C GLY A 2 18.89 -5.94 -4.68
N VAL A 3 18.17 -5.97 -5.79
CA VAL A 3 16.91 -6.73 -5.89
C VAL A 3 17.12 -8.23 -5.67
N ARG A 4 18.16 -8.81 -6.27
CA ARG A 4 18.50 -10.23 -6.09
C ARG A 4 18.80 -10.52 -4.62
N ASP A 5 19.71 -9.77 -4.02
CA ASP A 5 20.15 -10.00 -2.65
C ASP A 5 18.97 -9.86 -1.66
N THR A 6 18.03 -8.94 -1.94
CA THR A 6 16.81 -8.78 -1.13
C THR A 6 15.89 -10.00 -1.28
N ILE A 7 15.64 -10.47 -2.50
CA ILE A 7 14.81 -11.66 -2.75
C ILE A 7 15.43 -12.87 -2.08
N ASP A 8 16.73 -13.12 -2.30
CA ASP A 8 17.45 -14.25 -1.72
C ASP A 8 17.40 -14.23 -0.17
N ALA A 9 17.52 -13.04 0.43
CA ALA A 9 17.43 -12.88 1.89
C ALA A 9 16.01 -13.17 2.42
N LEU A 10 14.97 -12.70 1.73
CA LEU A 10 13.57 -12.95 2.09
C LEU A 10 13.23 -14.43 1.95
N ASP A 11 13.62 -15.06 0.84
CA ASP A 11 13.39 -16.47 0.58
C ASP A 11 14.11 -17.35 1.63
N HIS A 12 15.36 -17.00 1.97
CA HIS A 12 16.10 -17.70 3.02
C HIS A 12 15.43 -17.58 4.39
N ALA A 13 14.83 -16.43 4.67
CA ALA A 13 14.08 -16.20 5.91
C ALA A 13 12.65 -16.75 5.89
N GLY A 14 12.19 -17.31 4.77
CA GLY A 14 10.80 -17.77 4.59
C GLY A 14 9.78 -16.64 4.59
N ILE A 15 10.20 -15.42 4.23
CA ILE A 15 9.34 -14.23 4.16
C ILE A 15 8.80 -14.08 2.74
N LEU A 16 7.48 -14.08 2.61
CA LEU A 16 6.82 -13.88 1.32
C LEU A 16 6.99 -12.44 0.84
N HIS A 17 7.20 -12.26 -0.45
CA HIS A 17 7.36 -10.95 -1.08
C HIS A 17 6.57 -10.85 -2.38
N VAL A 18 6.27 -9.64 -2.83
CA VAL A 18 5.49 -9.37 -4.03
C VAL A 18 5.82 -7.98 -4.59
N GLY A 19 5.76 -7.82 -5.92
CA GLY A 19 5.95 -6.55 -6.59
C GLY A 19 7.41 -6.23 -6.95
N GLY A 20 8.33 -7.17 -6.72
CA GLY A 20 9.71 -7.13 -7.17
C GLY A 20 10.13 -8.47 -7.79
N GLY A 21 11.08 -8.45 -8.70
CA GLY A 21 11.56 -9.65 -9.38
C GLY A 21 12.86 -9.44 -10.12
N LEU A 22 13.49 -10.53 -10.56
CA LEU A 22 14.74 -10.50 -11.35
C LEU A 22 14.49 -10.11 -12.81
N ASN A 23 13.24 -10.06 -13.21
CA ASN A 23 12.74 -9.59 -14.50
C ASN A 23 11.27 -9.18 -14.34
N LEU A 24 10.69 -8.61 -15.40
CA LEU A 24 9.31 -8.12 -15.40
C LEU A 24 8.28 -9.23 -15.14
N ALA A 25 8.50 -10.43 -15.66
CA ALA A 25 7.58 -11.54 -15.46
C ALA A 25 7.52 -11.97 -13.99
N GLU A 26 8.64 -11.95 -13.29
CA GLU A 26 8.70 -12.22 -11.86
C GLU A 26 8.09 -11.09 -11.03
N ALA A 27 8.45 -9.84 -11.35
CA ALA A 27 7.95 -8.67 -10.63
C ALA A 27 6.42 -8.54 -10.66
N LYS A 28 5.78 -9.01 -11.74
CA LYS A 28 4.32 -9.01 -11.94
C LYS A 28 3.57 -10.15 -11.26
N LYS A 29 4.26 -11.12 -10.65
CA LYS A 29 3.59 -12.25 -10.01
C LYS A 29 2.65 -11.76 -8.92
N VAL A 30 1.44 -12.30 -8.92
CA VAL A 30 0.46 -12.06 -7.87
C VAL A 30 0.73 -13.03 -6.72
N LEU A 31 0.75 -12.52 -5.49
CA LEU A 31 0.87 -13.35 -4.31
C LEU A 31 -0.52 -13.82 -3.87
N TYR A 32 -0.72 -15.13 -3.78
CA TYR A 32 -1.96 -15.73 -3.26
C TYR A 32 -1.71 -16.31 -1.87
N GLN A 33 -2.50 -15.88 -0.90
CA GLN A 33 -2.44 -16.38 0.46
C GLN A 33 -3.77 -16.96 0.88
N ARG A 34 -3.73 -18.15 1.52
CA ARG A 34 -4.93 -18.76 2.08
C ARG A 34 -4.98 -18.54 3.59
N ILE A 35 -5.95 -17.74 4.03
CA ILE A 35 -6.13 -17.37 5.44
C ILE A 35 -7.56 -17.74 5.85
N LYS A 36 -7.69 -18.57 6.88
CA LYS A 36 -9.01 -19.03 7.41
C LYS A 36 -9.95 -19.53 6.31
N GLY A 37 -9.42 -20.29 5.36
CA GLY A 37 -10.18 -20.90 4.26
C GLY A 37 -10.51 -19.96 3.10
N LYS A 38 -10.12 -18.68 3.16
CA LYS A 38 -10.27 -17.69 2.09
C LYS A 38 -8.96 -17.46 1.37
N THR A 39 -9.03 -17.25 0.06
CA THR A 39 -7.88 -16.89 -0.77
C THR A 39 -7.83 -15.38 -0.96
N ILE A 40 -6.72 -14.79 -0.60
CA ILE A 40 -6.45 -13.36 -0.78
C ILE A 40 -5.36 -13.22 -1.84
N ALA A 41 -5.64 -12.48 -2.90
CA ALA A 41 -4.65 -12.08 -3.90
C ALA A 41 -4.07 -10.72 -3.54
N ILE A 42 -2.75 -10.60 -3.56
CA ILE A 42 -2.04 -9.35 -3.32
C ILE A 42 -1.26 -8.99 -4.58
N ILE A 43 -1.53 -7.82 -5.13
CA ILE A 43 -0.83 -7.23 -6.25
C ILE A 43 -0.09 -6.00 -5.72
N ASN A 44 1.20 -5.89 -6.00
CA ASN A 44 1.98 -4.71 -5.66
C ASN A 44 2.61 -4.12 -6.91
N CYS A 45 2.53 -2.79 -7.07
CA CYS A 45 3.13 -2.07 -8.20
C CYS A 45 3.69 -0.71 -7.75
N CYS A 46 4.59 -0.15 -8.56
CA CYS A 46 5.30 1.09 -8.25
C CYS A 46 5.26 2.04 -9.44
N GLU A 47 5.09 3.33 -9.21
CA GLU A 47 5.25 4.35 -10.25
C GLU A 47 6.65 4.28 -10.88
N ARG A 48 6.75 4.72 -12.15
CA ARG A 48 8.00 4.65 -12.93
C ARG A 48 8.95 5.79 -12.55
N GLU A 49 9.54 5.68 -11.37
CA GLU A 49 10.55 6.65 -10.96
C GLU A 49 11.97 6.13 -11.17
N TRP A 50 12.34 4.98 -10.57
CA TRP A 50 13.72 4.52 -10.54
C TRP A 50 13.92 3.08 -11.04
N SER A 51 13.60 2.12 -10.25
CA SER A 51 14.06 0.73 -10.41
C SER A 51 12.98 -0.20 -10.97
N ILE A 52 12.40 0.13 -12.11
CA ILE A 52 11.38 -0.70 -12.76
C ILE A 52 12.00 -1.91 -13.44
N ALA A 53 11.37 -3.06 -13.23
CA ALA A 53 11.76 -4.29 -13.91
C ALA A 53 11.49 -4.21 -15.41
N THR A 54 12.41 -4.78 -16.21
CA THR A 54 12.26 -4.99 -17.65
C THR A 54 12.28 -6.49 -17.96
N GLU A 55 12.17 -6.88 -19.19
CA GLU A 55 12.27 -8.29 -19.60
C GLU A 55 13.60 -8.92 -19.18
N SER A 56 14.68 -8.14 -19.14
CA SER A 56 16.05 -8.60 -18.87
C SER A 56 16.67 -8.05 -17.59
N THR A 57 16.03 -7.11 -16.89
CA THR A 57 16.55 -6.51 -15.66
C THR A 57 15.58 -6.61 -14.51
N GLY A 58 16.12 -6.90 -13.32
CA GLY A 58 15.33 -6.92 -12.08
C GLY A 58 14.92 -5.53 -11.62
N GLY A 59 13.80 -5.47 -10.92
CA GLY A 59 13.22 -4.23 -10.39
C GLY A 59 11.80 -4.42 -9.87
N SER A 60 11.11 -3.30 -9.69
CA SER A 60 9.72 -3.26 -9.25
C SER A 60 8.74 -3.53 -10.40
N ASN A 61 7.58 -4.07 -10.08
CA ASN A 61 6.43 -4.17 -10.99
C ASN A 61 5.93 -2.76 -11.33
N PRO A 62 5.95 -2.33 -12.61
CA PRO A 62 5.53 -0.98 -12.98
C PRO A 62 4.04 -0.76 -12.76
N LEU A 63 3.68 0.43 -12.27
CA LEU A 63 2.30 0.91 -12.29
C LEU A 63 1.90 1.20 -13.76
N ASP A 64 1.25 0.23 -14.37
CA ASP A 64 0.65 0.32 -15.70
C ASP A 64 -0.83 -0.05 -15.57
N PRO A 65 -1.77 0.91 -15.67
CA PRO A 65 -3.19 0.65 -15.44
C PRO A 65 -3.76 -0.45 -16.31
N ILE A 66 -3.29 -0.60 -17.56
CA ILE A 66 -3.76 -1.65 -18.47
C ILE A 66 -3.32 -3.03 -17.98
N GLN A 67 -2.06 -3.16 -17.60
CA GLN A 67 -1.54 -4.42 -17.07
C GLN A 67 -2.18 -4.76 -15.72
N GLN A 68 -2.34 -3.78 -14.84
CA GLN A 68 -3.02 -4.00 -13.57
C GLN A 68 -4.48 -4.40 -13.76
N PHE A 69 -5.19 -3.85 -14.74
CA PHE A 69 -6.53 -4.31 -15.09
C PHE A 69 -6.58 -5.83 -15.36
N TYR A 70 -5.71 -6.33 -16.22
CA TYR A 70 -5.68 -7.76 -16.52
C TYR A 70 -5.25 -8.61 -15.32
N ALA A 71 -4.29 -8.14 -14.53
CA ALA A 71 -3.84 -8.82 -13.32
C ALA A 71 -4.97 -8.90 -12.27
N ILE A 72 -5.68 -7.79 -12.01
CA ILE A 72 -6.81 -7.73 -11.08
C ILE A 72 -7.95 -8.65 -11.55
N LYS A 73 -8.31 -8.59 -12.85
CA LYS A 73 -9.33 -9.47 -13.41
C LYS A 73 -8.97 -10.95 -13.30
N ALA A 74 -7.71 -11.30 -13.53
CA ALA A 74 -7.24 -12.69 -13.38
C ALA A 74 -7.23 -13.12 -11.90
N ALA A 75 -6.75 -12.26 -11.01
CA ALA A 75 -6.73 -12.50 -9.57
C ALA A 75 -8.15 -12.70 -9.01
N LYS A 76 -9.11 -11.87 -9.42
CA LYS A 76 -10.51 -11.94 -8.95
C LYS A 76 -11.20 -13.26 -9.31
N ARG A 77 -10.78 -13.94 -10.38
CA ARG A 77 -11.31 -15.27 -10.75
C ARG A 77 -10.76 -16.39 -9.88
N GLN A 78 -9.68 -16.16 -9.15
CA GLN A 78 -8.93 -17.19 -8.42
C GLN A 78 -8.87 -16.92 -6.90
N SER A 79 -9.45 -15.80 -6.45
CA SER A 79 -9.42 -15.41 -5.04
C SER A 79 -10.74 -14.85 -4.56
N ASP A 80 -10.97 -14.92 -3.26
CA ASP A 80 -12.13 -14.31 -2.59
C ASP A 80 -11.96 -12.78 -2.52
N PHE A 81 -10.72 -12.31 -2.29
CA PHE A 81 -10.37 -10.89 -2.17
C PHE A 81 -9.14 -10.53 -2.98
N VAL A 82 -9.12 -9.35 -3.56
CA VAL A 82 -7.97 -8.77 -4.28
C VAL A 82 -7.56 -7.46 -3.62
N ILE A 83 -6.37 -7.41 -3.08
CA ILE A 83 -5.76 -6.21 -2.48
C ILE A 83 -4.69 -5.68 -3.43
N VAL A 84 -4.78 -4.42 -3.81
CA VAL A 84 -3.77 -3.75 -4.62
C VAL A 84 -2.97 -2.81 -3.72
N ILE A 85 -1.65 -2.99 -3.69
CA ILE A 85 -0.73 -2.11 -3.00
C ILE A 85 0.03 -1.31 -4.06
N VAL A 86 0.10 0.00 -3.88
CA VAL A 86 0.79 0.89 -4.80
C VAL A 86 1.88 1.64 -4.06
N HIS A 87 3.01 1.87 -4.71
CA HIS A 87 4.03 2.79 -4.27
C HIS A 87 4.13 3.93 -5.28
N GLY A 88 3.54 5.09 -4.95
CA GLY A 88 3.47 6.22 -5.87
C GLY A 88 2.79 7.45 -5.27
N GLY A 89 2.82 8.55 -6.01
CA GLY A 89 2.25 9.84 -5.61
C GLY A 89 3.30 10.94 -5.50
N ILE A 90 2.99 12.00 -4.79
CA ILE A 90 3.88 13.17 -4.63
C ILE A 90 4.40 13.19 -3.19
N GLU A 91 5.73 13.17 -3.03
CA GLU A 91 6.38 13.24 -1.71
C GLU A 91 5.93 14.47 -0.92
N HIS A 92 5.71 14.29 0.37
CA HIS A 92 5.34 15.32 1.35
C HIS A 92 4.01 16.04 1.08
N PHE A 93 3.14 15.43 0.24
CA PHE A 93 1.83 15.99 -0.09
C PHE A 93 0.70 15.07 0.36
N GLN A 94 -0.19 15.57 1.21
CA GLN A 94 -1.22 14.77 1.88
C GLN A 94 -2.48 14.51 1.01
N TYR A 95 -2.61 15.17 -0.12
CA TYR A 95 -3.75 14.99 -1.02
C TYR A 95 -3.37 14.13 -2.23
N PRO A 96 -4.25 13.22 -2.69
CA PRO A 96 -4.02 12.47 -3.90
C PRO A 96 -4.06 13.40 -5.12
N SER A 97 -3.23 13.13 -6.12
CA SER A 97 -3.39 13.78 -7.42
C SER A 97 -4.65 13.27 -8.12
N PRO A 98 -5.28 14.06 -9.03
CA PRO A 98 -6.43 13.59 -9.81
C PRO A 98 -6.17 12.26 -10.52
N ARG A 99 -4.96 12.07 -11.06
CA ARG A 99 -4.56 10.80 -11.69
C ARG A 99 -4.54 9.62 -10.71
N MET A 100 -4.10 9.82 -9.47
CA MET A 100 -4.16 8.77 -8.45
C MET A 100 -5.60 8.37 -8.15
N VAL A 101 -6.49 9.37 -7.96
CA VAL A 101 -7.91 9.13 -7.71
C VAL A 101 -8.54 8.31 -8.83
N GLU A 102 -8.36 8.75 -10.09
CA GLU A 102 -8.89 8.04 -11.27
C GLU A 102 -8.33 6.62 -11.36
N THR A 103 -7.00 6.45 -11.22
CA THR A 103 -6.35 5.14 -11.36
C THR A 103 -6.79 4.17 -10.27
N TYR A 104 -6.90 4.63 -9.01
CA TYR A 104 -7.23 3.72 -7.92
C TYR A 104 -8.72 3.36 -7.90
N ARG A 105 -9.59 4.30 -8.29
CA ARG A 105 -11.00 4.00 -8.58
C ARG A 105 -11.14 3.01 -9.73
N PHE A 106 -10.36 3.15 -10.79
CA PHE A 106 -10.33 2.18 -11.90
C PHE A 106 -9.87 0.79 -11.44
N PHE A 107 -8.93 0.66 -10.49
CA PHE A 107 -8.56 -0.63 -9.92
C PHE A 107 -9.73 -1.28 -9.15
N VAL A 108 -10.49 -0.48 -8.40
CA VAL A 108 -11.73 -0.95 -7.75
C VAL A 108 -12.75 -1.40 -8.80
N ASP A 109 -12.97 -0.64 -9.87
CA ASP A 109 -13.86 -0.99 -10.98
C ASP A 109 -13.40 -2.25 -11.73
N SER A 110 -12.11 -2.50 -11.73
CA SER A 110 -11.49 -3.71 -12.29
C SER A 110 -11.67 -4.95 -11.40
N GLY A 111 -12.04 -4.76 -10.11
CA GLY A 111 -12.31 -5.86 -9.17
C GLY A 111 -11.43 -5.89 -7.94
N ALA A 112 -10.60 -4.87 -7.70
CA ALA A 112 -9.88 -4.74 -6.43
C ALA A 112 -10.88 -4.51 -5.28
N ASP A 113 -10.63 -5.17 -4.15
CA ASP A 113 -11.44 -5.05 -2.96
C ASP A 113 -10.90 -4.01 -1.97
N ALA A 114 -9.61 -3.67 -2.08
CA ALA A 114 -8.99 -2.52 -1.42
C ALA A 114 -7.79 -2.03 -2.24
N VAL A 115 -7.49 -0.73 -2.15
CA VAL A 115 -6.28 -0.12 -2.71
C VAL A 115 -5.55 0.61 -1.59
N ILE A 116 -4.25 0.34 -1.43
CA ILE A 116 -3.43 0.92 -0.35
C ILE A 116 -2.18 1.50 -0.99
N ASN A 117 -1.95 2.79 -0.77
CA ASN A 117 -0.80 3.48 -1.35
C ASN A 117 0.24 3.90 -0.30
N HIS A 118 1.48 3.92 -0.74
CA HIS A 118 2.67 4.37 -0.03
C HIS A 118 3.47 5.32 -0.92
N HIS A 119 4.47 5.97 -0.40
CA HIS A 119 5.48 6.82 -1.04
C HIS A 119 5.50 8.26 -0.51
N GLN A 120 4.36 8.86 -0.19
CA GLN A 120 4.29 10.29 0.14
C GLN A 120 5.12 10.71 1.37
N HIS A 121 5.62 9.75 2.18
CA HIS A 121 6.34 10.02 3.43
C HIS A 121 5.55 10.88 4.44
N CYS A 122 4.25 10.98 4.24
CA CYS A 122 3.27 11.53 5.16
C CYS A 122 1.96 10.76 4.98
N PHE A 123 1.09 10.74 5.98
CA PHE A 123 -0.23 10.15 5.79
C PHE A 123 -1.10 11.06 4.92
N SER A 124 -1.89 10.43 4.06
CA SER A 124 -2.86 11.07 3.17
C SER A 124 -4.27 10.61 3.52
N GLY A 125 -5.27 11.23 2.95
CA GLY A 125 -6.67 10.86 3.15
C GLY A 125 -7.02 9.49 2.59
N ALA A 126 -8.27 9.11 2.78
CA ALA A 126 -8.85 7.89 2.26
C ALA A 126 -10.27 8.16 1.73
N GLU A 127 -10.76 7.26 0.89
CA GLU A 127 -12.15 7.27 0.46
C GLU A 127 -12.76 5.87 0.48
N LYS A 128 -14.09 5.80 0.49
CA LYS A 128 -14.83 4.57 0.27
C LYS A 128 -15.54 4.62 -1.08
N TYR A 129 -14.88 4.12 -2.13
CA TYR A 129 -15.41 4.10 -3.48
C TYR A 129 -16.15 2.80 -3.77
N LYS A 130 -17.43 2.87 -4.12
CA LYS A 130 -18.31 1.68 -4.35
C LYS A 130 -18.25 0.65 -3.21
N GLY A 131 -18.14 1.14 -1.98
CA GLY A 131 -18.04 0.29 -0.79
C GLY A 131 -16.66 -0.30 -0.51
N LYS A 132 -15.63 0.02 -1.33
CA LYS A 132 -14.26 -0.46 -1.18
C LYS A 132 -13.34 0.64 -0.68
N PRO A 133 -12.46 0.37 0.32
CA PRO A 133 -11.55 1.37 0.83
C PRO A 133 -10.40 1.64 -0.13
N ILE A 134 -10.05 2.91 -0.29
CA ILE A 134 -8.86 3.40 -0.98
C ILE A 134 -8.10 4.28 0.00
N PHE A 135 -6.87 3.93 0.34
CA PHE A 135 -5.96 4.71 1.18
C PHE A 135 -4.88 5.34 0.31
N TYR A 136 -4.79 6.65 0.30
CA TYR A 136 -3.88 7.39 -0.57
C TYR A 136 -2.47 7.55 -0.03
N GLY A 137 -2.22 7.26 1.23
CA GLY A 137 -0.89 7.23 1.84
C GLY A 137 -0.93 6.93 3.32
N LEU A 138 -0.10 5.99 3.78
CA LEU A 138 -0.09 5.54 5.17
C LEU A 138 0.95 6.28 6.04
N GLY A 139 1.86 7.03 5.44
CA GLY A 139 3.02 7.61 6.11
C GLY A 139 4.18 6.63 6.29
N ASN A 140 5.23 7.07 6.96
CA ASN A 140 6.42 6.27 7.24
C ASN A 140 6.17 5.35 8.45
N PHE A 141 6.44 4.05 8.30
CA PHE A 141 6.32 3.12 9.42
C PHE A 141 7.55 3.16 10.33
N CYS A 142 8.71 2.95 9.77
CA CYS A 142 10.00 2.99 10.49
C CYS A 142 11.06 3.56 9.54
N PHE A 143 11.18 4.88 9.50
CA PHE A 143 12.09 5.56 8.59
C PHE A 143 12.81 6.70 9.33
N ASP A 144 13.94 6.35 9.94
CA ASP A 144 14.75 7.26 10.72
C ASP A 144 15.72 8.06 9.85
N TRP A 145 15.22 9.08 9.19
CA TRP A 145 16.04 10.03 8.46
C TRP A 145 15.99 11.41 9.15
N GLN A 146 16.91 11.65 10.05
CA GLN A 146 16.93 12.81 10.94
C GLN A 146 16.84 14.16 10.22
N ALA A 147 17.49 14.31 9.05
CA ALA A 147 17.48 15.55 8.26
C ALA A 147 16.10 15.91 7.67
N ARG A 148 15.15 14.96 7.64
CA ARG A 148 13.80 15.12 7.06
C ARG A 148 12.69 15.10 8.09
N ARG A 149 13.01 14.96 9.37
CA ARG A 149 12.01 14.79 10.42
C ARG A 149 11.15 16.04 10.60
N THR A 150 9.87 15.86 10.46
CA THR A 150 8.80 16.82 10.74
C THR A 150 7.66 16.06 11.39
N LYS A 151 6.69 16.76 12.00
CA LYS A 151 5.50 16.09 12.53
C LYS A 151 4.79 15.22 11.50
N LEU A 152 4.70 15.67 10.25
CA LEU A 152 4.09 14.88 9.15
C LEU A 152 4.95 13.67 8.77
N TRP A 153 6.27 13.78 8.78
CA TRP A 153 7.18 12.67 8.52
C TRP A 153 7.11 11.59 9.59
N ASP A 154 6.96 12.01 10.85
CA ASP A 154 6.99 11.13 12.00
C ASP A 154 5.65 10.44 12.28
N GLU A 155 4.56 10.88 11.68
CA GLU A 155 3.23 10.31 11.87
C GLU A 155 2.80 9.43 10.70
N GLY A 156 2.11 8.35 11.04
CA GLY A 156 1.49 7.43 10.09
C GLY A 156 0.37 6.63 10.73
N PHE A 157 -0.17 5.70 9.98
CA PHE A 157 -1.15 4.75 10.50
C PHE A 157 -1.02 3.39 9.81
N MET A 158 -1.34 2.34 10.55
CA MET A 158 -1.55 1.00 10.01
C MET A 158 -3.03 0.81 9.69
N VAL A 159 -3.30 0.04 8.65
CA VAL A 159 -4.66 -0.38 8.30
C VAL A 159 -4.81 -1.87 8.62
N ARG A 160 -5.78 -2.20 9.44
CA ARG A 160 -6.23 -3.58 9.64
C ARG A 160 -7.49 -3.79 8.81
N LEU A 161 -7.40 -4.61 7.77
CA LEU A 161 -8.56 -4.97 6.96
C LEU A 161 -9.29 -6.16 7.58
N HIS A 162 -10.61 -6.03 7.73
CA HIS A 162 -11.52 -7.11 8.08
C HIS A 162 -12.25 -7.55 6.82
N LEU A 163 -11.95 -8.75 6.35
CA LEU A 163 -12.45 -9.29 5.09
C LEU A 163 -13.60 -10.27 5.37
N SER A 164 -14.81 -9.94 4.95
CA SER A 164 -15.99 -10.78 5.07
C SER A 164 -16.68 -10.92 3.71
N ILE A 165 -17.03 -12.15 3.33
CA ILE A 165 -17.77 -12.38 2.08
C ILE A 165 -19.18 -11.80 2.15
N ASN A 166 -19.79 -11.85 3.33
CA ASN A 166 -21.17 -11.43 3.52
C ASN A 166 -21.28 -9.92 3.78
N ASP A 167 -20.37 -9.38 4.58
CA ASP A 167 -20.44 -8.00 5.10
C ASP A 167 -19.51 -7.05 4.32
N GLY A 168 -18.70 -7.60 3.40
CA GLY A 168 -17.73 -6.81 2.63
C GLY A 168 -16.45 -6.52 3.40
N ILE A 169 -15.88 -5.33 3.22
CA ILE A 169 -14.62 -4.91 3.84
C ILE A 169 -14.87 -3.77 4.82
N SER A 170 -14.42 -3.95 6.04
CA SER A 170 -14.25 -2.90 7.02
C SER A 170 -12.79 -2.77 7.43
N CYS A 171 -12.42 -1.68 8.08
CA CYS A 171 -11.03 -1.43 8.47
C CYS A 171 -10.94 -0.70 9.80
N ASP A 172 -9.92 -1.03 10.57
CA ASP A 172 -9.46 -0.22 11.71
C ASP A 172 -8.23 0.58 11.27
N LEU A 173 -8.20 1.85 11.64
CA LEU A 173 -7.05 2.71 11.49
C LEU A 173 -6.30 2.77 12.82
N ILE A 174 -5.02 2.47 12.80
CA ILE A 174 -4.18 2.40 13.99
C ILE A 174 -3.07 3.44 13.86
N PRO A 175 -3.30 4.70 14.31
CA PRO A 175 -2.33 5.76 14.17
C PRO A 175 -1.14 5.55 15.11
N TYR A 176 0.04 5.92 14.63
CA TYR A 176 1.31 5.83 15.35
C TYR A 176 2.17 7.06 15.07
N PHE A 177 3.26 7.15 15.80
CA PHE A 177 4.34 8.10 15.53
C PHE A 177 5.71 7.43 15.74
N GLN A 178 6.72 7.95 15.04
CA GLN A 178 8.12 7.70 15.29
C GLN A 178 8.70 8.84 16.12
N ASN A 179 9.75 8.58 16.89
CA ASN A 179 10.33 9.60 17.73
C ASN A 179 11.86 9.35 17.87
N THR A 180 12.63 10.43 18.04
CA THR A 180 14.08 10.36 18.23
C THR A 180 14.47 9.99 19.63
N GLU A 181 13.66 10.33 20.63
CA GLU A 181 13.97 10.07 22.04
C GLU A 181 13.76 8.60 22.40
N LYS A 182 12.80 7.97 21.74
CA LYS A 182 12.50 6.55 21.87
C LYS A 182 12.48 5.91 20.48
N PRO A 183 13.56 5.25 20.07
CA PRO A 183 13.60 4.58 18.76
C PRO A 183 12.42 3.62 18.56
N GLY A 184 11.91 3.57 17.34
CA GLY A 184 10.82 2.69 16.95
C GLY A 184 9.50 3.41 16.69
N VAL A 185 8.45 2.61 16.60
CA VAL A 185 7.08 3.05 16.33
C VAL A 185 6.27 2.97 17.63
N HIS A 186 5.58 4.05 17.96
CA HIS A 186 4.79 4.19 19.19
C HIS A 186 3.33 4.46 18.86
N PHE A 187 2.42 3.74 19.51
CA PHE A 187 0.99 4.02 19.37
C PHE A 187 0.61 5.33 20.05
N LYS A 188 -0.32 6.02 19.44
CA LYS A 188 -0.88 7.24 20.01
C LYS A 188 -1.80 6.93 21.19
N THR A 189 -1.81 7.82 22.17
CA THR A 189 -2.81 7.83 23.26
C THR A 189 -4.22 8.10 22.71
N THR A 190 -5.24 7.93 23.53
CA THR A 190 -6.62 8.20 23.12
C THR A 190 -6.81 9.63 22.64
N GLN A 191 -6.26 10.62 23.37
CA GLN A 191 -6.35 12.03 22.99
C GLN A 191 -5.62 12.31 21.67
N GLU A 192 -4.38 11.84 21.51
CA GLU A 192 -3.60 12.00 20.28
C GLU A 192 -4.26 11.31 19.08
N THR A 193 -4.96 10.19 19.32
CA THR A 193 -5.73 9.48 18.28
C THR A 193 -6.93 10.33 17.86
N GLN A 194 -7.64 10.96 18.77
CA GLN A 194 -8.74 11.85 18.42
C GLN A 194 -8.28 13.06 17.61
N GLU A 195 -7.19 13.71 18.02
CA GLU A 195 -6.58 14.82 17.28
C GLU A 195 -6.10 14.40 15.89
N TRP A 196 -5.53 13.21 15.78
CA TRP A 196 -5.11 12.63 14.50
C TRP A 196 -6.33 12.35 13.60
N SER A 197 -7.41 11.75 14.15
CA SER A 197 -8.62 11.44 13.39
C SER A 197 -9.26 12.69 12.79
N LEU A 198 -9.37 13.78 13.54
CA LEU A 198 -9.89 15.04 13.01
C LEU A 198 -9.09 15.56 11.80
N ARG A 199 -7.76 15.43 11.85
CA ARG A 199 -6.90 15.83 10.70
C ARG A 199 -7.04 14.85 9.53
N PHE A 200 -7.16 13.56 9.80
CA PHE A 200 -7.35 12.53 8.78
C PHE A 200 -8.69 12.71 8.06
N ASP A 201 -9.77 12.94 8.81
CA ASP A 201 -11.11 13.16 8.26
C ASP A 201 -11.12 14.41 7.36
N ALA A 202 -10.50 15.50 7.80
CA ALA A 202 -10.42 16.75 7.02
C ALA A 202 -9.71 16.60 5.67
N ILE A 203 -8.73 15.69 5.55
CA ILE A 203 -8.03 15.41 4.27
C ILE A 203 -8.64 14.24 3.49
N SER A 204 -9.64 13.57 4.04
CA SER A 204 -10.37 12.46 3.40
C SER A 204 -11.68 12.91 2.73
N GLU A 205 -12.11 14.15 2.94
CA GLU A 205 -13.23 14.78 2.23
C GLU A 205 -12.79 15.22 0.81
N VAL A 206 -12.66 14.24 -0.10
CA VAL A 206 -12.22 14.48 -1.48
C VAL A 206 -13.35 14.20 -2.47
#